data_c9a1d78b81d7668783d0780bb4fbf6a1
#
_entry.id   c9a1d78b81d7668783d0780bb4fbf6a1
#
_cell.length_a   1.000
_cell.length_b   1.000
_cell.length_c   1.000
_cell.angle_alpha   90.00
_cell.angle_beta   90.00
_cell.angle_gamma   90.00
#
_symmetry.space_group_name_H-M   'P 1'
#
loop_
_entity.id
_entity.type
_entity.pdbx_description
1 polymer ?
#
loop_
_entity_poly.entity_id
_entity_poly.type
_entity_poly.pdbx_seq_one_letter_code
_entity_poly.pdbx_strand_id
1 'polypeptide(L)'
;GRKMGVKDRFSATIGLSAYQDKDTYSSMFSRADFALMQGKKSGKSAVYYYRELHNESRPVAAAESKGAEDTGIDRDMELIWMDLREKGRPQGAYCQDYQTFKRLYRFVERGLMRVPSSAYTVLLTLVDDKKEYVTLQDQEHLMTGLGEAIRRSLRSGDVYTQYSSCQFLLMVMG
;
A
#
# COMPACT_ATOMS: atom_id res chain seq x y z
N GLY A 1 5.65 -46.79 -14.96
CA GLY A 1 5.46 -45.38 -14.61
C GLY A 1 6.57 -44.90 -13.69
N ARG A 2 7.55 -44.16 -14.23
CA ARG A 2 8.61 -43.52 -13.42
C ARG A 2 8.00 -42.33 -12.68
N LYS A 3 7.92 -42.39 -11.35
CA LYS A 3 7.68 -41.23 -10.49
C LYS A 3 8.95 -40.35 -10.52
N MET A 4 8.90 -39.24 -11.22
CA MET A 4 9.91 -38.19 -11.04
C MET A 4 9.65 -37.52 -9.68
N GLY A 5 10.43 -37.89 -8.69
CA GLY A 5 10.45 -37.21 -7.40
C GLY A 5 11.29 -35.96 -7.53
N VAL A 6 10.68 -34.80 -7.67
CA VAL A 6 11.36 -33.51 -7.51
C VAL A 6 11.70 -33.36 -6.04
N LYS A 7 12.97 -33.57 -5.69
CA LYS A 7 13.52 -33.34 -4.34
C LYS A 7 14.07 -31.92 -4.21
N ASP A 8 13.39 -30.94 -4.77
CA ASP A 8 13.80 -29.55 -4.56
C ASP A 8 13.26 -29.08 -3.21
N ARG A 9 14.16 -29.04 -2.22
CA ARG A 9 13.87 -28.41 -0.93
C ARG A 9 14.04 -26.90 -1.10
N PHE A 10 12.94 -26.20 -1.25
CA PHE A 10 12.95 -24.76 -1.17
C PHE A 10 13.13 -24.33 0.28
N SER A 11 13.99 -23.35 0.50
CA SER A 11 14.18 -22.72 1.81
C SER A 11 14.04 -21.21 1.64
N ALA A 12 13.40 -20.57 2.59
CA ALA A 12 13.24 -19.12 2.61
C ALA A 12 13.76 -18.53 3.92
N THR A 13 14.37 -17.35 3.81
CA THR A 13 14.70 -16.51 4.97
C THR A 13 13.79 -15.29 4.91
N ILE A 14 13.11 -14.97 6.00
CA ILE A 14 12.11 -13.91 6.06
C ILE A 14 12.52 -12.92 7.15
N GLY A 15 12.56 -11.63 6.80
CA GLY A 15 12.71 -10.53 7.75
C GLY A 15 11.35 -9.88 8.03
N LEU A 16 11.04 -9.60 9.28
CA LEU A 16 9.80 -8.97 9.72
C LEU A 16 10.08 -7.73 10.58
N SER A 17 9.26 -6.71 10.41
CA SER A 17 9.22 -5.52 11.24
C SER A 17 7.79 -5.21 11.66
N ALA A 18 7.57 -4.88 12.94
CA ALA A 18 6.30 -4.36 13.40
C ALA A 18 6.15 -2.87 13.02
N TYR A 19 4.92 -2.44 12.77
CA TYR A 19 4.60 -1.03 12.63
C TYR A 19 4.82 -0.30 13.96
N GLN A 20 5.43 0.88 13.90
CA GLN A 20 5.61 1.80 15.02
C GLN A 20 4.94 3.12 14.71
N ASP A 21 4.52 3.87 15.75
CA ASP A 21 3.92 5.17 15.56
C ASP A 21 4.84 6.11 14.75
N LYS A 22 4.26 6.83 13.78
CA LYS A 22 4.95 7.70 12.80
C LYS A 22 5.83 6.98 11.77
N ASP A 23 5.70 5.65 11.65
CA ASP A 23 6.42 4.95 10.60
C ASP A 23 6.02 5.41 9.20
N THR A 24 7.01 5.48 8.36
CA THR A 24 6.85 5.50 6.92
C THR A 24 7.06 4.10 6.37
N TYR A 25 6.58 3.83 5.17
CA TYR A 25 6.89 2.57 4.47
C TYR A 25 8.39 2.31 4.41
N SER A 26 9.19 3.35 4.12
CA SER A 26 10.65 3.26 4.05
C SER A 26 11.27 2.83 5.37
N SER A 27 10.82 3.36 6.52
CA SER A 27 11.35 2.99 7.83
C SER A 27 10.99 1.54 8.20
N MET A 28 9.76 1.11 7.92
CA MET A 28 9.34 -0.27 8.12
C MET A 28 10.14 -1.24 7.26
N PHE A 29 10.29 -0.91 5.98
CA PHE A 29 11.01 -1.74 5.02
C PHE A 29 12.49 -1.88 5.42
N SER A 30 13.17 -0.78 5.76
CA SER A 30 14.57 -0.81 6.21
C SER A 30 14.78 -1.68 7.44
N ARG A 31 13.82 -1.68 8.38
CA ARG A 31 13.88 -2.57 9.54
C ARG A 31 13.66 -4.03 9.19
N ALA A 32 12.72 -4.33 8.29
CA ALA A 32 12.48 -5.69 7.83
C ALA A 32 13.67 -6.23 7.04
N ASP A 33 14.28 -5.41 6.19
CA ASP A 33 15.47 -5.75 5.42
C ASP A 33 16.69 -5.99 6.34
N PHE A 34 16.89 -5.15 7.33
CA PHE A 34 17.91 -5.37 8.35
C PHE A 34 17.75 -6.72 9.06
N ALA A 35 16.50 -7.08 9.44
CA ALA A 35 16.21 -8.37 10.05
C ALA A 35 16.50 -9.53 9.09
N LEU A 36 16.16 -9.39 7.81
CA LEU A 36 16.47 -10.35 6.76
C LEU A 36 17.98 -10.55 6.58
N MET A 37 18.73 -9.45 6.54
CA MET A 37 20.18 -9.47 6.39
C MET A 37 20.87 -10.15 7.56
N GLN A 38 20.42 -9.88 8.79
CA GLN A 38 20.89 -10.60 10.00
C GLN A 38 20.55 -12.10 9.92
N GLY A 39 19.35 -12.43 9.46
CA GLY A 39 18.92 -13.81 9.27
C GLY A 39 19.77 -14.58 8.27
N LYS A 40 20.14 -13.94 7.15
CA LYS A 40 21.05 -14.54 6.15
C LYS A 40 22.44 -14.83 6.73
N LYS A 41 22.92 -14.02 7.67
CA LYS A 41 24.21 -14.23 8.38
C LYS A 41 24.13 -15.30 9.47
N SER A 42 22.95 -15.45 10.11
CA SER A 42 22.78 -16.30 11.30
C SER A 42 22.33 -17.73 11.01
N GLY A 43 22.19 -18.15 9.75
CA GLY A 43 21.91 -19.56 9.44
C GLY A 43 20.84 -19.82 8.39
N LYS A 44 20.24 -18.80 7.78
CA LYS A 44 19.24 -18.92 6.70
C LYS A 44 17.98 -19.77 7.07
N SER A 45 17.01 -19.85 6.19
CA SER A 45 15.82 -20.75 6.32
C SER A 45 14.99 -20.57 7.59
N ALA A 46 14.85 -19.33 8.10
CA ALA A 46 14.07 -19.01 9.29
C ALA A 46 13.44 -17.62 9.17
N VAL A 47 12.56 -17.30 10.11
CA VAL A 47 11.91 -16.00 10.25
C VAL A 47 12.63 -15.18 11.30
N TYR A 48 13.05 -13.97 10.94
CA TYR A 48 13.77 -13.05 11.81
C TYR A 48 12.96 -11.78 12.03
N TYR A 49 12.78 -11.39 13.28
CA TYR A 49 12.07 -10.17 13.66
C TYR A 49 13.07 -9.04 13.94
N TYR A 50 12.80 -7.86 13.42
CA TYR A 50 13.48 -6.67 13.87
C TYR A 50 13.04 -6.39 15.33
N ARG A 51 13.97 -6.54 16.26
CA ARG A 51 13.81 -6.12 17.64
C ARG A 51 14.71 -4.91 17.83
N GLU A 52 14.20 -3.83 18.39
CA GLU A 52 15.07 -2.81 18.96
C GLU A 52 15.90 -3.48 20.04
N LEU A 53 17.16 -3.70 19.74
CA LEU A 53 18.13 -3.98 20.78
C LEU A 53 18.16 -2.74 21.65
N HIS A 54 17.49 -2.81 22.79
CA HIS A 54 17.62 -1.79 23.81
C HIS A 54 19.11 -1.63 24.13
N ASN A 55 19.57 -0.43 23.87
CA ASN A 55 20.77 0.19 24.42
C ASN A 55 22.12 -0.26 23.87
N GLU A 56 22.67 0.52 22.99
CA GLU A 56 23.81 1.37 23.33
C GLU A 56 24.11 2.29 22.16
N SER A 57 24.21 3.53 22.50
CA SER A 57 24.54 4.69 21.70
C SER A 57 25.60 4.43 20.62
N ARG A 58 25.19 4.47 19.35
CA ARG A 58 26.13 4.81 18.30
C ARG A 58 25.39 5.63 17.23
N PRO A 59 25.86 6.83 16.93
CA PRO A 59 25.29 7.61 15.86
C PRO A 59 25.49 6.86 14.55
N VAL A 60 24.44 6.77 13.73
CA VAL A 60 24.53 6.25 12.37
C VAL A 60 25.32 7.28 11.55
N ALA A 61 26.63 7.22 11.65
CA ALA A 61 27.50 7.74 10.61
C ALA A 61 27.33 6.83 9.41
N ALA A 62 27.11 7.45 8.24
CA ALA A 62 27.10 6.78 6.96
C ALA A 62 28.31 5.83 6.87
N ALA A 63 28.08 4.54 7.04
CA ALA A 63 29.08 3.53 6.77
C ALA A 63 29.04 3.31 5.26
N GLU A 64 30.01 3.94 4.58
CA GLU A 64 30.42 3.52 3.26
C GLU A 64 30.76 2.03 3.31
N SER A 65 29.85 1.20 2.84
CA SER A 65 30.09 -0.23 2.68
C SER A 65 30.96 -0.44 1.46
N LYS A 66 32.27 -0.37 1.65
CA LYS A 66 33.22 -0.97 0.72
C LYS A 66 33.10 -2.49 0.83
N GLY A 67 32.66 -3.15 -0.26
CA GLY A 67 32.89 -4.57 -0.50
C GLY A 67 31.81 -5.54 -0.05
N ALA A 68 30.53 -5.32 -0.38
CA ALA A 68 29.58 -6.40 -0.58
C ALA A 68 29.40 -6.56 -2.10
N GLU A 69 29.65 -7.77 -2.62
CA GLU A 69 29.27 -8.12 -3.98
C GLU A 69 27.78 -7.80 -4.15
N ASP A 70 27.46 -6.90 -5.08
CA ASP A 70 26.12 -6.52 -5.49
C ASP A 70 25.41 -7.79 -5.97
N THR A 71 24.74 -8.49 -5.08
CA THR A 71 23.93 -9.63 -5.46
C THR A 71 22.73 -9.07 -6.19
N GLY A 72 22.46 -9.53 -7.42
CA GLY A 72 21.36 -9.04 -8.26
C GLY A 72 20.00 -8.95 -7.55
N ILE A 73 19.84 -9.64 -6.42
CA ILE A 73 18.67 -9.61 -5.52
C ILE A 73 18.50 -8.24 -4.87
N ASP A 74 19.57 -7.55 -4.46
CA ASP A 74 19.49 -6.23 -3.82
C ASP A 74 19.03 -5.19 -4.85
N ARG A 75 19.46 -5.34 -6.10
CA ARG A 75 19.07 -4.49 -7.22
C ARG A 75 17.60 -4.71 -7.61
N ASP A 76 17.13 -5.96 -7.60
CA ASP A 76 15.74 -6.29 -7.89
C ASP A 76 14.80 -5.70 -6.82
N MET A 77 15.19 -5.75 -5.55
CA MET A 77 14.42 -5.16 -4.46
C MET A 77 14.37 -3.62 -4.56
N GLU A 78 15.45 -2.97 -4.95
CA GLU A 78 15.50 -1.53 -5.17
C GLU A 78 14.58 -1.10 -6.32
N LEU A 79 14.59 -1.84 -7.42
CA LEU A 79 13.70 -1.60 -8.57
C LEU A 79 12.22 -1.79 -8.19
N ILE A 80 11.88 -2.85 -7.48
CA ILE A 80 10.52 -3.09 -6.97
C ILE A 80 10.09 -1.96 -6.05
N TRP A 81 10.97 -1.51 -5.15
CA TRP A 81 10.65 -0.42 -4.24
C TRP A 81 10.43 0.91 -4.97
N MET A 82 11.25 1.22 -5.99
CA MET A 82 11.07 2.41 -6.83
C MET A 82 9.75 2.37 -7.60
N ASP A 83 9.32 1.20 -8.05
CA ASP A 83 8.07 0.99 -8.78
C ASP A 83 6.84 1.09 -7.87
N LEU A 84 6.93 0.53 -6.66
CA LEU A 84 5.83 0.56 -5.68
C LEU A 84 5.62 1.93 -5.04
N ARG A 85 6.64 2.78 -5.04
CA ARG A 85 6.58 4.08 -4.37
C ARG A 85 5.76 5.07 -5.18
N GLU A 86 4.75 5.65 -4.54
CA GLU A 86 4.01 6.78 -5.11
C GLU A 86 4.93 8.00 -5.30
N LYS A 87 4.93 8.55 -6.52
CA LYS A 87 5.75 9.73 -6.86
C LYS A 87 5.08 10.99 -6.30
N GLY A 88 5.63 11.50 -5.20
CA GLY A 88 5.15 12.71 -4.55
C GLY A 88 4.37 12.46 -3.26
N ARG A 89 3.87 13.53 -2.64
CA ARG A 89 2.94 13.42 -1.50
C ARG A 89 1.53 13.19 -2.02
N PRO A 90 0.84 12.11 -1.61
CA PRO A 90 -0.56 11.93 -1.95
C PRO A 90 -1.38 13.11 -1.40
N GLN A 91 -2.16 13.75 -2.26
CA GLN A 91 -3.02 14.87 -1.90
C GLN A 91 -4.47 14.47 -2.08
N GLY A 92 -5.19 14.35 -0.96
CA GLY A 92 -6.60 14.00 -0.94
C GLY A 92 -6.86 12.54 -1.30
N ALA A 93 -8.13 12.21 -1.55
CA ALA A 93 -8.58 10.86 -1.80
C ALA A 93 -8.00 10.24 -3.08
N TYR A 94 -7.82 8.93 -3.04
CA TYR A 94 -7.23 8.14 -4.13
C TYR A 94 -8.29 7.78 -5.18
N CYS A 95 -8.19 8.37 -6.36
CA CYS A 95 -9.08 8.09 -7.49
C CYS A 95 -8.64 6.83 -8.21
N GLN A 96 -9.57 5.88 -8.41
CA GLN A 96 -9.30 4.64 -9.10
C GLN A 96 -10.42 4.27 -10.07
N ASP A 97 -10.12 3.38 -11.01
CA ASP A 97 -11.15 2.73 -11.81
C ASP A 97 -12.01 1.79 -10.94
N TYR A 98 -13.21 1.49 -11.41
CA TYR A 98 -14.17 0.68 -10.64
C TYR A 98 -13.68 -0.75 -10.33
N GLN A 99 -12.87 -1.35 -11.19
CA GLN A 99 -12.34 -2.70 -10.94
C GLN A 99 -11.30 -2.68 -9.83
N THR A 100 -10.41 -1.69 -9.85
CA THR A 100 -9.42 -1.46 -8.79
C THR A 100 -10.12 -1.10 -7.48
N PHE A 101 -11.14 -0.22 -7.52
CA PHE A 101 -11.96 0.10 -6.34
C PHE A 101 -12.54 -1.17 -5.69
N LYS A 102 -13.11 -2.10 -6.47
CA LYS A 102 -13.63 -3.37 -5.95
C LYS A 102 -12.55 -4.23 -5.27
N ARG A 103 -11.33 -4.22 -5.81
CA ARG A 103 -10.21 -4.96 -5.21
C ARG A 103 -9.79 -4.35 -3.87
N LEU A 104 -9.71 -3.02 -3.82
CA LEU A 104 -9.40 -2.28 -2.59
C LEU A 104 -10.51 -2.47 -1.55
N TYR A 105 -11.78 -2.40 -1.94
CA TYR A 105 -12.89 -2.68 -1.05
C TYR A 105 -12.78 -4.05 -0.37
N ARG A 106 -12.55 -5.09 -1.17
CA ARG A 106 -12.37 -6.47 -0.65
C ARG A 106 -11.16 -6.60 0.26
N PHE A 107 -10.09 -5.86 -0.02
CA PHE A 107 -8.90 -5.83 0.83
C PHE A 107 -9.21 -5.19 2.18
N VAL A 108 -9.86 -4.02 2.18
CA VAL A 108 -10.30 -3.32 3.40
C VAL A 108 -11.29 -4.17 4.20
N GLU A 109 -12.30 -4.75 3.57
CA GLU A 109 -13.27 -5.65 4.21
C GLU A 109 -12.59 -6.78 4.98
N ARG A 110 -11.57 -7.42 4.39
CA ARG A 110 -10.78 -8.45 5.07
C ARG A 110 -9.96 -7.89 6.24
N GLY A 111 -9.47 -6.66 6.13
CA GLY A 111 -8.74 -5.96 7.19
C GLY A 111 -9.64 -5.68 8.40
N LEU A 112 -10.87 -5.21 8.15
CA LEU A 112 -11.86 -4.89 9.18
C LEU A 112 -12.29 -6.12 10.02
N MET A 113 -12.15 -7.33 9.50
CA MET A 113 -12.39 -8.56 10.26
C MET A 113 -11.36 -8.80 11.37
N ARG A 114 -10.21 -8.14 11.31
CA ARG A 114 -9.08 -8.38 12.23
C ARG A 114 -8.83 -7.21 13.19
N VAL A 115 -9.18 -6.01 12.77
CA VAL A 115 -8.90 -4.78 13.53
C VAL A 115 -10.22 -4.05 13.74
N PRO A 116 -10.57 -3.63 14.97
CA PRO A 116 -11.74 -2.84 15.24
C PRO A 116 -11.58 -1.44 14.62
N SER A 117 -12.00 -1.31 13.39
CA SER A 117 -11.99 -0.09 12.59
C SER A 117 -13.28 -0.03 11.80
N SER A 118 -13.65 1.12 11.30
CA SER A 118 -14.86 1.29 10.48
C SER A 118 -14.50 1.81 9.10
N ALA A 119 -15.29 1.41 8.12
CA ALA A 119 -15.25 2.00 6.78
C ALA A 119 -16.67 2.22 6.31
N TYR A 120 -16.89 3.31 5.59
CA TYR A 120 -18.19 3.70 5.07
C TYR A 120 -18.15 3.70 3.56
N THR A 121 -19.19 3.12 2.95
CA THR A 121 -19.40 3.20 1.51
C THR A 121 -20.47 4.26 1.24
N VAL A 122 -20.14 5.24 0.40
CA VAL A 122 -21.02 6.37 0.08
C VAL A 122 -21.24 6.41 -1.44
N LEU A 123 -22.50 6.45 -1.86
CA LEU A 123 -22.87 6.70 -3.27
C LEU A 123 -23.35 8.13 -3.39
N LEU A 124 -22.65 8.93 -4.20
CA LEU A 124 -23.07 10.27 -4.57
C LEU A 124 -23.70 10.24 -5.98
N THR A 125 -24.86 10.83 -6.11
CA THR A 125 -25.57 10.93 -7.39
C THR A 125 -25.82 12.40 -7.73
N LEU A 126 -25.40 12.83 -8.92
CA LEU A 126 -25.67 14.15 -9.45
C LEU A 126 -27.10 14.20 -9.99
N VAL A 127 -27.92 15.08 -9.44
CA VAL A 127 -29.31 15.33 -9.86
C VAL A 127 -29.55 16.85 -9.96
N ASP A 128 -30.57 17.25 -10.70
CA ASP A 128 -31.02 18.64 -10.79
C ASP A 128 -31.90 19.03 -9.57
N ASP A 129 -32.41 20.25 -9.57
CA ASP A 129 -33.29 20.80 -8.53
C ASP A 129 -34.61 20.02 -8.36
N LYS A 130 -35.04 19.30 -9.40
CA LYS A 130 -36.24 18.46 -9.41
C LYS A 130 -35.96 17.05 -8.99
N LYS A 131 -34.70 16.72 -8.63
CA LYS A 131 -34.17 15.37 -8.34
C LYS A 131 -34.20 14.43 -9.55
N GLU A 132 -34.17 14.99 -10.77
CA GLU A 132 -33.98 14.27 -12.01
C GLU A 132 -32.50 14.27 -12.41
N TYR A 133 -32.12 13.39 -13.34
CA TYR A 133 -30.74 13.38 -13.82
C TYR A 133 -30.44 14.62 -14.65
N VAL A 134 -29.27 15.19 -14.40
CA VAL A 134 -28.78 16.39 -15.13
C VAL A 134 -28.61 16.08 -16.62
N THR A 135 -28.81 17.08 -17.46
CA THR A 135 -28.66 16.97 -18.92
C THR A 135 -27.22 16.61 -19.31
N LEU A 136 -27.05 15.88 -20.42
CA LEU A 136 -25.75 15.41 -20.88
C LEU A 136 -24.72 16.54 -21.10
N GLN A 137 -25.17 17.74 -21.48
CA GLN A 137 -24.27 18.87 -21.75
C GLN A 137 -23.59 19.41 -20.47
N ASP A 138 -24.31 19.43 -19.36
CA ASP A 138 -23.81 19.98 -18.10
C ASP A 138 -23.12 18.88 -17.25
N GLN A 139 -23.43 17.63 -17.54
CA GLN A 139 -23.05 16.46 -16.73
C GLN A 139 -21.53 16.29 -16.65
N GLU A 140 -20.82 16.38 -17.75
CA GLU A 140 -19.36 16.16 -17.81
C GLU A 140 -18.62 17.22 -16.99
N HIS A 141 -19.01 18.49 -17.15
CA HIS A 141 -18.40 19.60 -16.41
C HIS A 141 -18.66 19.50 -14.91
N LEU A 142 -19.91 19.23 -14.54
CA LEU A 142 -20.31 19.09 -13.14
C LEU A 142 -19.66 17.85 -12.48
N MET A 143 -19.58 16.75 -13.20
CA MET A 143 -18.91 15.53 -12.69
C MET A 143 -17.41 15.75 -12.50
N THR A 144 -16.74 16.47 -13.40
CA THR A 144 -15.33 16.85 -13.23
C THR A 144 -15.14 17.70 -11.97
N GLY A 145 -15.96 18.75 -11.80
CA GLY A 145 -15.93 19.59 -10.60
C GLY A 145 -16.22 18.84 -9.31
N LEU A 146 -17.20 17.93 -9.34
CA LEU A 146 -17.53 17.08 -8.20
C LEU A 146 -16.38 16.12 -7.85
N GLY A 147 -15.74 15.50 -8.85
CA GLY A 147 -14.57 14.64 -8.64
C GLY A 147 -13.41 15.38 -7.99
N GLU A 148 -13.13 16.61 -8.41
CA GLU A 148 -12.11 17.46 -7.76
C GLU A 148 -12.49 17.86 -6.33
N ALA A 149 -13.76 18.17 -6.07
CA ALA A 149 -14.25 18.48 -4.74
C ALA A 149 -14.11 17.27 -3.80
N ILE A 150 -14.47 16.06 -4.26
CA ILE A 150 -14.29 14.81 -3.54
C ILE A 150 -12.80 14.62 -3.19
N ARG A 151 -11.92 14.74 -4.19
CA ARG A 151 -10.48 14.54 -3.99
C ARG A 151 -9.90 15.49 -2.94
N ARG A 152 -10.32 16.76 -2.93
CA ARG A 152 -9.83 17.78 -2.00
C ARG A 152 -10.43 17.68 -0.60
N SER A 153 -11.65 17.15 -0.48
CA SER A 153 -12.39 17.11 0.78
C SER A 153 -12.10 15.88 1.62
N LEU A 154 -11.65 14.80 0.98
CA LEU A 154 -11.36 13.53 1.63
C LEU A 154 -9.87 13.34 1.88
N ARG A 155 -9.54 12.40 2.78
CA ARG A 155 -8.16 12.11 3.20
C ARG A 155 -7.44 11.24 2.17
N SER A 156 -6.12 11.21 2.22
CA SER A 156 -5.29 10.37 1.33
C SER A 156 -5.50 8.86 1.48
N GLY A 157 -6.08 8.41 2.58
CA GLY A 157 -6.45 7.01 2.80
C GLY A 157 -7.83 6.63 2.26
N ASP A 158 -8.65 7.61 1.87
CA ASP A 158 -9.96 7.36 1.29
C ASP A 158 -9.85 7.08 -0.21
N VAL A 159 -10.77 6.28 -0.74
CA VAL A 159 -10.76 5.89 -2.15
C VAL A 159 -12.09 6.24 -2.80
N TYR A 160 -12.04 6.71 -4.04
CA TYR A 160 -13.25 6.95 -4.82
C TYR A 160 -13.10 6.52 -6.26
N THR A 161 -14.24 6.29 -6.91
CA THR A 161 -14.34 5.95 -8.32
C THR A 161 -15.55 6.61 -8.95
N GLN A 162 -15.45 6.98 -10.20
CA GLN A 162 -16.62 7.32 -10.99
C GLN A 162 -17.34 6.01 -11.35
N TYR A 163 -18.51 5.81 -10.77
CA TYR A 163 -19.30 4.58 -10.94
C TYR A 163 -20.13 4.60 -12.22
N SER A 164 -20.69 5.77 -12.54
CA SER A 164 -21.46 6.00 -13.76
C SER A 164 -21.25 7.43 -14.28
N SER A 165 -21.93 7.80 -15.33
CA SER A 165 -21.89 9.17 -15.88
C SER A 165 -22.37 10.24 -14.91
N CYS A 166 -23.13 9.89 -13.87
CA CYS A 166 -23.69 10.84 -12.89
C CYS A 166 -23.46 10.41 -11.43
N GLN A 167 -22.58 9.43 -11.19
CA GLN A 167 -22.38 8.88 -9.84
C GLN A 167 -20.91 8.66 -9.49
N PHE A 168 -20.57 8.98 -8.25
CA PHE A 168 -19.33 8.57 -7.59
C PHE A 168 -19.62 7.59 -6.46
N LEU A 169 -18.78 6.58 -6.35
CA LEU A 169 -18.77 5.65 -5.24
C LEU A 169 -17.48 5.90 -4.43
N LEU A 170 -17.63 6.09 -3.12
CA LEU A 170 -16.55 6.41 -2.20
C LEU A 170 -16.43 5.33 -1.15
N MET A 171 -15.22 5.09 -0.69
CA MET A 171 -14.92 4.30 0.52
C MET A 171 -14.10 5.19 1.46
N VAL A 172 -14.71 5.54 2.58
CA VAL A 172 -14.15 6.45 3.59
C VAL A 172 -13.74 5.64 4.81
N MET A 173 -12.49 5.79 5.23
CA MET A 173 -11.93 5.09 6.37
C MET A 173 -12.19 5.87 7.66
N GLY A 174 -12.71 5.20 8.68
CA GLY A 174 -13.01 5.74 10.00
C GLY A 174 -11.83 5.76 10.95
#